data_a0f5d3c124e72cfc824e5bb86f9ba3c2
#
_entry.id   a0f5d3c124e72cfc824e5bb86f9ba3c2
#
_cell.length_a   1.000
_cell.length_b   1.000
_cell.length_c   1.000
_cell.angle_alpha   90.00
_cell.angle_beta   90.00
_cell.angle_gamma   90.00
#
_symmetry.space_group_name_H-M   'P 1'
#
loop_
_entity.id
_entity.type
_entity.pdbx_description
1 polymer ?
#
loop_
_entity_poly.entity_id
_entity_poly.type
_entity_poly.pdbx_seq_one_letter_code
_entity_poly.pdbx_strand_id
1 'polypeptide(L)'
;MFLAVLTPSESSGASLDAALARRLLERDVSAFEELYDRHARIVYGLVLRILGQAATAEEVVQDVFLQLWRNASHYDSSRGPFLPWLLTLARNRALDHLRLKSERQRRREDQADELPPVVLAAPDFEGSLDHKRRALRVRELMSALQPQQRRAIELAYFEGLSHSEIALKLEEPLGTVKSWIRNGLLQLKEGFGASQ
;
A
#
# COMPACT_ATOMS: atom_id res chain seq x y z
N MET A 1 4.25 -9.34 0.67
CA MET A 1 5.67 -9.43 1.07
C MET A 1 6.38 -8.06 1.08
N PHE A 2 6.10 -7.12 0.16
CA PHE A 2 6.69 -5.78 0.11
C PHE A 2 6.35 -4.89 1.32
N LEU A 3 5.09 -4.88 1.77
CA LEU A 3 4.64 -4.08 2.91
C LEU A 3 5.21 -4.55 4.26
N ALA A 4 5.51 -5.83 4.41
CA ALA A 4 6.14 -6.35 5.61
C ALA A 4 7.57 -5.82 5.83
N VAL A 5 8.23 -5.36 4.76
CA VAL A 5 9.56 -4.73 4.83
C VAL A 5 9.49 -3.30 5.34
N LEU A 6 8.34 -2.63 5.15
CA LEU A 6 8.17 -1.21 5.49
C LEU A 6 7.65 -0.97 6.92
N THR A 7 7.29 -2.02 7.65
CA THR A 7 6.80 -1.89 9.03
C THR A 7 7.72 -2.65 9.99
N PRO A 8 8.60 -1.96 10.75
CA PRO A 8 9.30 -2.57 11.86
C PRO A 8 8.28 -3.09 12.87
N SER A 9 8.51 -4.27 13.40
CA SER A 9 7.69 -4.90 14.44
C SER A 9 7.79 -4.07 15.73
N GLU A 10 6.86 -3.16 15.94
CA GLU A 10 6.60 -2.66 17.29
C GLU A 10 5.84 -3.77 18.03
N SER A 11 6.52 -4.48 18.90
CA SER A 11 5.95 -5.62 19.62
C SER A 11 4.68 -5.26 20.41
N SER A 12 4.56 -4.03 20.92
CA SER A 12 3.40 -3.58 21.69
C SER A 12 2.19 -3.21 20.80
N GLY A 13 2.39 -2.40 19.77
CA GLY A 13 1.30 -1.98 18.86
C GLY A 13 0.77 -3.11 18.00
N ALA A 14 1.66 -3.98 17.49
CA ALA A 14 1.28 -5.15 16.71
C ALA A 14 0.53 -6.19 17.56
N SER A 15 0.87 -6.33 18.84
CA SER A 15 0.17 -7.19 19.79
C SER A 15 -1.26 -6.67 20.06
N LEU A 16 -1.41 -5.34 20.21
CA LEU A 16 -2.73 -4.72 20.40
C LEU A 16 -3.60 -4.89 19.16
N ASP A 17 -3.09 -4.59 17.97
CA ASP A 17 -3.83 -4.76 16.71
C ASP A 17 -4.27 -6.22 16.51
N ALA A 18 -3.41 -7.19 16.84
CA ALA A 18 -3.79 -8.60 16.78
C ALA A 18 -4.86 -8.98 17.81
N ALA A 19 -4.86 -8.37 18.99
CA ALA A 19 -5.91 -8.55 19.99
C ALA A 19 -7.24 -7.94 19.53
N LEU A 20 -7.22 -6.73 18.99
CA LEU A 20 -8.39 -6.07 18.41
C LEU A 20 -8.97 -6.86 17.23
N ALA A 21 -8.10 -7.35 16.32
CA ALA A 21 -8.52 -8.16 15.19
C ALA A 21 -9.20 -9.48 15.62
N ARG A 22 -8.80 -10.08 16.74
CA ARG A 22 -9.52 -11.24 17.32
C ARG A 22 -10.89 -10.87 17.82
N ARG A 23 -11.04 -9.73 18.51
CA ARG A 23 -12.35 -9.22 18.97
C ARG A 23 -13.28 -8.91 17.79
N LEU A 24 -12.76 -8.54 16.63
CA LEU A 24 -13.59 -8.40 15.40
C LEU A 24 -14.29 -9.70 14.99
N LEU A 25 -13.70 -10.87 15.25
CA LEU A 25 -14.35 -12.15 14.98
C LEU A 25 -15.61 -12.34 15.80
N GLU A 26 -15.65 -11.72 17.00
CA GLU A 26 -16.79 -11.70 17.92
C GLU A 26 -17.77 -10.55 17.63
N ARG A 27 -17.58 -9.84 16.51
CA ARG A 27 -18.40 -8.68 16.11
C ARG A 27 -18.37 -7.52 17.10
N ASP A 28 -17.25 -7.34 17.79
CA ASP A 28 -17.06 -6.25 18.72
C ASP A 28 -16.87 -4.92 17.97
N VAL A 29 -17.89 -4.04 18.07
CA VAL A 29 -17.91 -2.73 17.40
C VAL A 29 -16.81 -1.82 17.95
N SER A 30 -16.53 -1.86 19.27
CA SER A 30 -15.50 -1.00 19.84
C SER A 30 -14.09 -1.36 19.37
N ALA A 31 -13.82 -2.66 19.11
CA ALA A 31 -12.57 -3.09 18.49
C ALA A 31 -12.45 -2.61 17.05
N PHE A 32 -13.57 -2.55 16.31
CA PHE A 32 -13.58 -2.00 14.96
C PHE A 32 -13.30 -0.49 14.97
N GLU A 33 -13.96 0.27 15.83
CA GLU A 33 -13.75 1.72 15.97
C GLU A 33 -12.30 2.03 16.30
N GLU A 34 -11.69 1.30 17.23
CA GLU A 34 -10.30 1.50 17.61
C GLU A 34 -9.34 1.17 16.44
N LEU A 35 -9.55 0.09 15.68
CA LEU A 35 -8.75 -0.22 14.49
C LEU A 35 -8.94 0.83 13.40
N TYR A 36 -10.15 1.35 13.23
CA TYR A 36 -10.43 2.41 12.28
C TYR A 36 -9.66 3.69 12.65
N ASP A 37 -9.79 4.17 13.88
CA ASP A 37 -9.13 5.39 14.35
C ASP A 37 -7.59 5.30 14.24
N ARG A 38 -7.04 4.13 14.50
CA ARG A 38 -5.60 3.88 14.41
C ARG A 38 -5.06 3.87 12.98
N HIS A 39 -5.83 3.33 12.04
CA HIS A 39 -5.31 2.97 10.72
C HIS A 39 -5.98 3.67 9.53
N ALA A 40 -7.17 4.29 9.68
CA ALA A 40 -7.88 4.89 8.55
C ALA A 40 -7.05 5.93 7.81
N ARG A 41 -6.30 6.75 8.54
CA ARG A 41 -5.48 7.82 7.95
C ARG A 41 -4.35 7.27 7.07
N ILE A 42 -3.65 6.22 7.53
CA ILE A 42 -2.56 5.63 6.73
C ILE A 42 -3.12 4.86 5.53
N VAL A 43 -4.25 4.17 5.69
CA VAL A 43 -4.96 3.50 4.60
C VAL A 43 -5.41 4.52 3.56
N TYR A 44 -6.04 5.63 3.98
CA TYR A 44 -6.45 6.71 3.10
C TYR A 44 -5.28 7.29 2.31
N GLY A 45 -4.16 7.58 2.98
CA GLY A 45 -2.97 8.11 2.30
C GLY A 45 -2.43 7.17 1.22
N LEU A 46 -2.42 5.86 1.46
CA LEU A 46 -2.02 4.88 0.45
C LEU A 46 -3.01 4.85 -0.72
N VAL A 47 -4.31 4.79 -0.42
CA VAL A 47 -5.36 4.71 -1.44
C VAL A 47 -5.40 5.98 -2.28
N LEU A 48 -5.32 7.17 -1.66
CA LEU A 48 -5.25 8.45 -2.35
C LEU A 48 -4.05 8.53 -3.29
N ARG A 49 -2.89 8.04 -2.86
CA ARG A 49 -1.69 7.99 -3.69
C ARG A 49 -1.87 7.12 -4.93
N ILE A 50 -2.63 6.02 -4.82
CA ILE A 50 -2.90 5.11 -5.95
C ILE A 50 -3.94 5.70 -6.89
N LEU A 51 -5.02 6.28 -6.35
CA LEU A 51 -6.18 6.71 -7.13
C LEU A 51 -6.10 8.16 -7.62
N GLY A 52 -5.34 9.02 -6.93
CA GLY A 52 -5.17 10.44 -7.27
C GLY A 52 -6.40 11.33 -7.04
N GLN A 53 -7.54 10.79 -6.58
CA GLN A 53 -8.80 11.50 -6.39
C GLN A 53 -9.36 11.27 -4.98
N ALA A 54 -9.60 12.36 -4.22
CA ALA A 54 -10.02 12.28 -2.82
C ALA A 54 -11.35 11.54 -2.62
N ALA A 55 -12.38 11.92 -3.39
CA ALA A 55 -13.71 11.30 -3.28
C ALA A 55 -13.66 9.78 -3.52
N THR A 56 -12.97 9.34 -4.57
CA THR A 56 -12.80 7.92 -4.87
C THR A 56 -11.97 7.20 -3.80
N ALA A 57 -10.97 7.90 -3.22
CA ALA A 57 -10.17 7.33 -2.14
C ALA A 57 -11.01 7.11 -0.88
N GLU A 58 -11.90 8.03 -0.53
CA GLU A 58 -12.84 7.88 0.59
C GLU A 58 -13.76 6.67 0.41
N GLU A 59 -14.35 6.51 -0.78
CA GLU A 59 -15.19 5.35 -1.11
C GLU A 59 -14.43 4.03 -0.94
N VAL A 60 -13.21 3.96 -1.48
CA VAL A 60 -12.39 2.73 -1.39
C VAL A 60 -11.94 2.46 0.05
N VAL A 61 -11.64 3.49 0.85
CA VAL A 61 -11.33 3.31 2.28
C VAL A 61 -12.53 2.75 3.03
N GLN A 62 -13.72 3.28 2.79
CA GLN A 62 -14.96 2.73 3.38
C GLN A 62 -15.15 1.26 2.99
N ASP A 63 -14.96 0.91 1.73
CA ASP A 63 -15.03 -0.46 1.25
C ASP A 63 -14.02 -1.39 1.94
N VAL A 64 -12.78 -0.92 2.16
CA VAL A 64 -11.72 -1.68 2.85
C VAL A 64 -12.12 -1.99 4.29
N PHE A 65 -12.63 -1.00 5.03
CA PHE A 65 -13.05 -1.21 6.41
C PHE A 65 -14.35 -2.02 6.53
N LEU A 66 -15.28 -1.86 5.58
CA LEU A 66 -16.45 -2.75 5.48
C LEU A 66 -16.05 -4.19 5.19
N GLN A 67 -15.06 -4.40 4.33
CA GLN A 67 -14.54 -5.74 4.05
C GLN A 67 -13.82 -6.32 5.28
N LEU A 68 -13.05 -5.51 6.00
CA LEU A 68 -12.45 -5.90 7.28
C LEU A 68 -13.53 -6.36 8.26
N TRP A 69 -14.60 -5.57 8.44
CA TRP A 69 -15.70 -5.92 9.32
C TRP A 69 -16.39 -7.24 8.94
N ARG A 70 -16.65 -7.42 7.64
CA ARG A 70 -17.34 -8.62 7.13
C ARG A 70 -16.47 -9.87 7.19
N ASN A 71 -15.18 -9.73 6.92
CA ASN A 71 -14.24 -10.82 6.66
C ASN A 71 -13.02 -10.78 7.60
N ALA A 72 -13.21 -10.46 8.86
CA ALA A 72 -12.13 -10.41 9.87
C ALA A 72 -11.34 -11.74 9.97
N SER A 73 -11.97 -12.87 9.66
CA SER A 73 -11.36 -14.21 9.63
C SER A 73 -10.27 -14.38 8.57
N HIS A 74 -10.17 -13.47 7.60
CA HIS A 74 -9.10 -13.51 6.59
C HIS A 74 -7.74 -13.00 7.13
N TYR A 75 -7.75 -12.30 8.26
CA TYR A 75 -6.51 -11.96 8.94
C TYR A 75 -6.05 -13.10 9.84
N ASP A 76 -4.80 -13.50 9.64
CA ASP A 76 -4.11 -14.53 10.42
C ASP A 76 -2.85 -13.92 11.05
N SER A 77 -2.87 -13.72 12.36
CA SER A 77 -1.74 -13.13 13.10
C SER A 77 -0.46 -13.97 13.05
N SER A 78 -0.56 -15.28 12.73
CA SER A 78 0.60 -16.16 12.56
C SER A 78 1.39 -15.84 11.28
N ARG A 79 0.73 -15.22 10.29
CA ARG A 79 1.34 -14.84 9.00
C ARG A 79 2.00 -13.47 9.00
N GLY A 80 1.75 -12.66 10.04
CA GLY A 80 2.40 -11.36 10.18
C GLY A 80 1.53 -10.29 10.85
N PRO A 81 2.08 -9.07 11.00
CA PRO A 81 1.39 -7.96 11.65
C PRO A 81 0.14 -7.50 10.89
N PHE A 82 -0.83 -6.94 11.65
CA PHE A 82 -2.12 -6.50 11.11
C PHE A 82 -2.01 -5.38 10.06
N LEU A 83 -1.26 -4.33 10.35
CA LEU A 83 -1.17 -3.16 9.46
C LEU A 83 -0.62 -3.49 8.06
N PRO A 84 0.47 -4.26 7.86
CA PRO A 84 0.90 -4.70 6.53
C PRO A 84 -0.16 -5.49 5.75
N TRP A 85 -0.92 -6.34 6.45
CA TRP A 85 -2.02 -7.07 5.86
C TRP A 85 -3.14 -6.13 5.42
N LEU A 86 -3.56 -5.19 6.28
CA LEU A 86 -4.59 -4.19 5.97
C LEU A 86 -4.19 -3.30 4.79
N LEU A 87 -2.93 -2.85 4.75
CA LEU A 87 -2.41 -2.04 3.63
C LEU A 87 -2.36 -2.85 2.31
N THR A 88 -2.11 -4.15 2.38
CA THR A 88 -2.18 -5.03 1.20
C THR A 88 -3.62 -5.12 0.69
N LEU A 89 -4.58 -5.28 1.59
CA LEU A 89 -6.02 -5.29 1.27
C LEU A 89 -6.42 -3.97 0.60
N ALA A 90 -6.05 -2.84 1.20
CA ALA A 90 -6.34 -1.50 0.69
C ALA A 90 -5.73 -1.25 -0.70
N ARG A 91 -4.46 -1.63 -0.87
CA ARG A 91 -3.78 -1.52 -2.17
C ARG A 91 -4.49 -2.33 -3.25
N ASN A 92 -4.80 -3.59 -2.97
CA ASN A 92 -5.48 -4.45 -3.95
C ASN A 92 -6.85 -3.86 -4.33
N ARG A 93 -7.62 -3.35 -3.36
CA ARG A 93 -8.90 -2.72 -3.61
C ARG A 93 -8.78 -1.47 -4.49
N ALA A 94 -7.78 -0.63 -4.23
CA ALA A 94 -7.50 0.56 -5.05
C ALA A 94 -7.10 0.19 -6.48
N LEU A 95 -6.26 -0.83 -6.67
CA LEU A 95 -5.87 -1.30 -8.00
C LEU A 95 -7.03 -1.93 -8.77
N ASP A 96 -7.89 -2.71 -8.10
CA ASP A 96 -9.10 -3.26 -8.71
C ASP A 96 -10.02 -2.14 -9.19
N HIS A 97 -10.16 -1.05 -8.39
CA HIS A 97 -10.93 0.12 -8.79
C HIS A 97 -10.36 0.78 -10.06
N LEU A 98 -9.03 0.96 -10.15
CA LEU A 98 -8.37 1.48 -11.35
C LEU A 98 -8.61 0.59 -12.58
N ARG A 99 -8.48 -0.72 -12.43
CA ARG A 99 -8.71 -1.67 -13.53
C ARG A 99 -10.14 -1.61 -14.04
N LEU A 100 -11.12 -1.62 -13.14
CA LEU A 100 -12.54 -1.49 -13.51
C LEU A 100 -12.85 -0.15 -14.20
N LYS A 101 -12.22 0.94 -13.74
CA LYS A 101 -12.36 2.25 -14.39
C LYS A 101 -11.77 2.21 -15.80
N SER A 102 -10.56 1.68 -15.97
CA SER A 102 -9.91 1.58 -17.29
C SER A 102 -10.66 0.67 -18.25
N GLU A 103 -11.26 -0.44 -17.78
CA GLU A 103 -12.09 -1.31 -18.59
C GLU A 103 -13.40 -0.63 -19.01
N ARG A 104 -14.04 0.12 -18.09
CA ARG A 104 -15.24 0.91 -18.41
C ARG A 104 -14.93 2.03 -19.41
N GLN A 105 -13.78 2.66 -19.26
CA GLN A 105 -13.29 3.68 -20.15
C GLN A 105 -13.02 3.12 -21.54
N ARG A 106 -12.27 2.02 -21.66
CA ARG A 106 -12.03 1.32 -22.94
C ARG A 106 -13.32 0.89 -23.67
N ARG A 107 -14.37 0.55 -22.92
CA ARG A 107 -15.69 0.23 -23.49
C ARG A 107 -16.50 1.46 -23.93
N ARG A 108 -16.12 2.66 -23.46
CA ARG A 108 -16.82 3.93 -23.77
C ARG A 108 -16.08 4.80 -24.77
N GLU A 109 -14.81 4.56 -25.01
CA GLU A 109 -13.94 5.46 -25.77
C GLU A 109 -13.21 4.76 -26.93
N ASP A 110 -13.55 5.28 -28.13
CA ASP A 110 -12.59 5.45 -29.23
C ASP A 110 -11.75 6.75 -29.06
N GLN A 111 -11.65 7.35 -27.87
CA GLN A 111 -10.90 8.59 -27.63
C GLN A 111 -10.04 8.49 -26.37
N ALA A 112 -8.75 8.69 -26.59
CA ALA A 112 -7.71 8.68 -25.57
C ALA A 112 -7.87 9.81 -24.55
N ASP A 113 -7.88 9.44 -23.25
CA ASP A 113 -7.52 10.37 -22.19
C ASP A 113 -6.38 9.73 -21.38
N GLU A 114 -5.24 10.42 -21.38
CA GLU A 114 -4.06 10.04 -20.59
C GLU A 114 -4.43 10.08 -19.10
N LEU A 115 -4.14 8.99 -18.39
CA LEU A 115 -4.21 8.96 -16.93
C LEU A 115 -3.25 10.02 -16.38
N PRO A 116 -3.71 10.91 -15.46
CA PRO A 116 -2.84 11.90 -14.89
C PRO A 116 -1.64 11.23 -14.22
N PRO A 117 -0.43 11.81 -14.33
CA PRO A 117 0.76 11.27 -13.71
C PRO A 117 0.55 11.17 -12.20
N VAL A 118 0.85 10.02 -11.63
CA VAL A 118 0.81 9.80 -10.18
C VAL A 118 1.81 10.75 -9.53
N VAL A 119 1.30 11.85 -8.98
CA VAL A 119 2.12 12.83 -8.29
C VAL A 119 2.64 12.18 -7.01
N LEU A 120 3.96 12.04 -6.91
CA LEU A 120 4.70 11.51 -5.77
C LEU A 120 4.67 12.42 -4.52
N ALA A 121 3.71 13.33 -4.43
CA ALA A 121 3.49 14.09 -3.22
C ALA A 121 2.97 13.14 -2.13
N ALA A 122 3.80 12.85 -1.14
CA ALA A 122 3.31 12.21 0.07
C ALA A 122 2.25 13.15 0.68
N PRO A 123 1.04 12.65 0.99
CA PRO A 123 0.09 13.46 1.72
C PRO A 123 0.76 13.92 3.02
N ASP A 124 0.54 15.19 3.42
CA ASP A 124 0.98 15.71 4.70
C ASP A 124 0.24 14.91 5.79
N PHE A 125 0.94 13.92 6.34
CA PHE A 125 0.42 13.10 7.41
C PHE A 125 0.49 13.89 8.71
N GLU A 126 -0.62 14.49 9.12
CA GLU A 126 -0.83 14.87 10.52
C GLU A 126 -1.06 13.61 11.38
N GLY A 127 -0.12 12.66 11.31
CA GLY A 127 -0.09 11.46 12.13
C GLY A 127 0.74 11.68 13.40
N SER A 128 0.79 10.68 14.28
CA SER A 128 1.72 10.69 15.42
C SER A 128 3.15 10.93 14.94
N LEU A 129 4.01 11.48 15.79
CA LEU A 129 5.42 11.75 15.48
C LEU A 129 6.13 10.52 14.89
N ASP A 130 5.75 9.32 15.33
CA ASP A 130 6.31 8.07 14.82
C ASP A 130 5.88 7.75 13.38
N HIS A 131 4.64 8.03 13.00
CA HIS A 131 4.21 7.88 11.62
C HIS A 131 4.93 8.86 10.68
N LYS A 132 5.13 10.11 11.12
CA LYS A 132 5.90 11.11 10.35
C LYS A 132 7.35 10.68 10.17
N ARG A 133 8.02 10.22 11.22
CA ARG A 133 9.40 9.69 11.16
C ARG A 133 9.50 8.50 10.19
N ARG A 134 8.56 7.57 10.25
CA ARG A 134 8.53 6.41 9.34
C ARG A 134 8.31 6.82 7.88
N ALA A 135 7.39 7.74 7.62
CA ALA A 135 7.16 8.26 6.28
C ALA A 135 8.40 8.95 5.70
N LEU A 136 9.09 9.76 6.52
CA LEU A 136 10.37 10.37 6.14
C LEU A 136 11.42 9.31 5.85
N ARG A 137 11.54 8.29 6.71
CA ARG A 137 12.51 7.20 6.52
C ARG A 137 12.25 6.40 5.25
N VAL A 138 10.98 6.07 4.95
CA VAL A 138 10.60 5.44 3.67
C VAL A 138 11.05 6.31 2.50
N ARG A 139 10.80 7.62 2.57
CA ARG A 139 11.19 8.56 1.50
C ARG A 139 12.71 8.60 1.31
N GLU A 140 13.47 8.69 2.39
CA GLU A 140 14.93 8.65 2.36
C GLU A 140 15.45 7.36 1.71
N LEU A 141 14.97 6.21 2.17
CA LEU A 141 15.38 4.91 1.63
C LEU A 141 15.00 4.75 0.16
N MET A 142 13.81 5.20 -0.23
CA MET A 142 13.39 5.22 -1.63
C MET A 142 14.26 6.17 -2.48
N SER A 143 14.66 7.32 -1.94
CA SER A 143 15.54 8.27 -2.66
C SER A 143 16.97 7.75 -2.82
N ALA A 144 17.42 6.87 -1.92
CA ALA A 144 18.73 6.23 -1.99
C ALA A 144 18.81 5.08 -3.02
N LEU A 145 17.66 4.60 -3.52
CA LEU A 145 17.64 3.59 -4.59
C LEU A 145 18.13 4.20 -5.91
N GLN A 146 18.70 3.36 -6.76
CA GLN A 146 18.96 3.75 -8.15
C GLN A 146 17.66 4.15 -8.85
N PRO A 147 17.67 5.16 -9.74
CA PRO A 147 16.45 5.66 -10.37
C PRO A 147 15.61 4.57 -11.05
N GLN A 148 16.24 3.61 -11.73
CA GLN A 148 15.57 2.49 -12.39
C GLN A 148 14.92 1.53 -11.40
N GLN A 149 15.60 1.22 -10.29
CA GLN A 149 15.05 0.37 -9.22
C GLN A 149 13.83 1.02 -8.59
N ARG A 150 13.95 2.31 -8.25
CA ARG A 150 12.85 3.10 -7.69
C ARG A 150 11.67 3.13 -8.63
N ARG A 151 11.89 3.44 -9.91
CA ARG A 151 10.83 3.51 -10.93
C ARG A 151 10.13 2.16 -11.11
N ALA A 152 10.89 1.07 -11.22
CA ALA A 152 10.31 -0.27 -11.36
C ALA A 152 9.47 -0.67 -10.13
N ILE A 153 9.92 -0.33 -8.91
CA ILE A 153 9.17 -0.56 -7.68
C ILE A 153 7.88 0.29 -7.64
N GLU A 154 7.95 1.56 -8.03
CA GLU A 154 6.79 2.45 -8.09
C GLU A 154 5.72 1.93 -9.04
N LEU A 155 6.11 1.52 -10.24
CA LEU A 155 5.22 0.94 -11.24
C LEU A 155 4.55 -0.35 -10.72
N ALA A 156 5.33 -1.24 -10.11
CA ALA A 156 4.81 -2.47 -9.54
C ALA A 156 3.85 -2.22 -8.38
N TYR A 157 4.18 -1.26 -7.51
CA TYR A 157 3.47 -1.06 -6.26
C TYR A 157 2.25 -0.15 -6.38
N PHE A 158 2.39 1.00 -7.03
CA PHE A 158 1.32 2.01 -7.11
C PHE A 158 0.47 1.89 -8.38
N GLU A 159 1.08 1.53 -9.51
CA GLU A 159 0.35 1.32 -10.77
C GLU A 159 -0.14 -0.15 -10.92
N GLY A 160 0.35 -1.06 -10.08
CA GLY A 160 -0.09 -2.46 -10.07
C GLY A 160 0.33 -3.25 -11.30
N LEU A 161 1.34 -2.76 -12.04
CA LEU A 161 1.83 -3.42 -13.23
C LEU A 161 2.56 -4.72 -12.89
N SER A 162 2.36 -5.75 -13.70
CA SER A 162 3.17 -6.96 -13.68
C SER A 162 4.59 -6.67 -14.16
N HIS A 163 5.54 -7.52 -13.82
CA HIS A 163 6.93 -7.36 -14.29
C HIS A 163 7.04 -7.31 -15.83
N SER A 164 6.16 -8.03 -16.53
CA SER A 164 6.12 -8.02 -18.00
C SER A 164 5.62 -6.69 -18.55
N GLU A 165 4.57 -6.11 -17.95
CA GLU A 165 4.05 -4.79 -18.32
C GLU A 165 5.06 -3.68 -18.02
N ILE A 166 5.80 -3.79 -16.90
CA ILE A 166 6.89 -2.86 -16.58
C ILE A 166 8.02 -2.97 -17.61
N ALA A 167 8.37 -4.19 -18.01
CA ALA A 167 9.40 -4.43 -19.03
C ALA A 167 9.03 -3.77 -20.36
N LEU A 168 7.77 -3.89 -20.78
CA LEU A 168 7.24 -3.22 -21.96
C LEU A 168 7.24 -1.70 -21.81
N LYS A 169 6.77 -1.19 -20.66
CA LYS A 169 6.64 0.25 -20.39
C LYS A 169 8.00 0.98 -20.30
N LEU A 170 9.03 0.29 -19.80
CA LEU A 170 10.37 0.83 -19.65
C LEU A 170 11.30 0.47 -20.82
N GLU A 171 10.80 -0.31 -21.79
CA GLU A 171 11.59 -0.83 -22.94
C GLU A 171 12.84 -1.61 -22.50
N GLU A 172 12.70 -2.38 -21.41
CA GLU A 172 13.80 -3.11 -20.78
C GLU A 172 13.54 -4.62 -20.71
N PRO A 173 14.57 -5.45 -20.75
CA PRO A 173 14.40 -6.90 -20.63
C PRO A 173 13.72 -7.30 -19.32
N LEU A 174 12.81 -8.27 -19.37
CA LEU A 174 12.09 -8.77 -18.20
C LEU A 174 13.03 -9.22 -17.05
N GLY A 175 14.17 -9.80 -17.38
CA GLY A 175 15.20 -10.21 -16.41
C GLY A 175 15.80 -9.02 -15.67
N THR A 176 16.05 -7.91 -16.39
CA THR A 176 16.56 -6.65 -15.84
C THR A 176 15.55 -6.05 -14.85
N VAL A 177 14.28 -5.95 -15.24
CA VAL A 177 13.20 -5.44 -14.38
C VAL A 177 13.04 -6.27 -13.10
N LYS A 178 13.04 -7.60 -13.20
CA LYS A 178 13.01 -8.50 -12.04
C LYS A 178 14.21 -8.27 -11.10
N SER A 179 15.40 -8.07 -11.67
CA SER A 179 16.62 -7.78 -10.91
C SER A 179 16.53 -6.44 -10.20
N TRP A 180 16.06 -5.39 -10.85
CA TRP A 180 15.88 -4.07 -10.25
C TRP A 180 14.93 -4.10 -9.08
N ILE A 181 13.77 -4.73 -9.25
CA ILE A 181 12.76 -4.85 -8.18
C ILE A 181 13.35 -5.65 -7.01
N ARG A 182 13.98 -6.80 -7.28
CA ARG A 182 14.57 -7.63 -6.23
C ARG A 182 15.64 -6.90 -5.44
N ASN A 183 16.61 -6.28 -6.14
CA ASN A 183 17.73 -5.60 -5.49
C ASN A 183 17.26 -4.35 -4.74
N GLY A 184 16.35 -3.56 -5.32
CA GLY A 184 15.77 -2.42 -4.63
C GLY A 184 15.01 -2.81 -3.37
N LEU A 185 14.23 -3.91 -3.38
CA LEU A 185 13.56 -4.44 -2.21
C LEU A 185 14.53 -4.93 -1.13
N LEU A 186 15.66 -5.54 -1.52
CA LEU A 186 16.70 -5.95 -0.58
C LEU A 186 17.33 -4.74 0.10
N GLN A 187 17.71 -3.71 -0.66
CA GLN A 187 18.26 -2.46 -0.11
C GLN A 187 17.29 -1.78 0.86
N LEU A 188 16.00 -1.71 0.51
CA LEU A 188 14.99 -1.17 1.41
C LEU A 188 14.91 -1.98 2.71
N LYS A 189 14.93 -3.31 2.62
CA LYS A 189 14.89 -4.20 3.79
C LYS A 189 16.10 -3.97 4.71
N GLU A 190 17.29 -3.92 4.14
CA GLU A 190 18.53 -3.68 4.88
C GLU A 190 18.55 -2.29 5.55
N GLY A 191 18.10 -1.25 4.81
CA GLY A 191 18.00 0.10 5.33
C GLY A 191 17.01 0.27 6.48
N PHE A 192 15.95 -0.55 6.54
CA PHE A 192 15.02 -0.60 7.67
C PHE A 192 15.60 -1.41 8.83
N GLY A 193 16.34 -2.48 8.57
CA GLY A 193 16.95 -3.33 9.61
C GLY A 193 18.14 -2.68 10.32
N ALA A 194 18.87 -1.80 9.66
CA ALA A 194 20.06 -1.14 10.22
C ALA A 194 19.75 -0.01 11.22
N SER A 195 18.48 0.30 11.46
CA SER A 195 18.03 1.41 12.33
C SER A 195 17.40 0.94 13.64
N GLN A 196 17.63 -0.32 14.06
CA GLN A 196 17.21 -0.86 15.36
C GLN A 196 18.37 -0.85 16.37
#